data_e5904b15fc684a1abaea46220a868215
#
_entry.id   e5904b15fc684a1abaea46220a868215
#
_cell.length_a   1.000
_cell.length_b   1.000
_cell.length_c   1.000
_cell.angle_alpha   90.00
_cell.angle_beta   90.00
_cell.angle_gamma   90.00
#
_symmetry.space_group_name_H-M   'P 1'
#
loop_
_entity.id
_entity.type
_entity.pdbx_description
1 polymer ?
#
loop_
_entity_poly.entity_id
_entity_poly.type
_entity_poly.pdbx_seq_one_letter_code
_entity_poly.pdbx_strand_id
1 'polypeptide(L)'
;WVRKEFRNLKRMRRGGLRVPEPLLNQKNVLVMEFVGDEESPSPRLKDIEVEDPAGVFEELLGMMAVLWQECDLVHADFSEYNILSKDGELWVIDAGQAVVQRHPSAREFLVRDVTRLCEWARRKGHDAEVADSLVRVLDGPLPEL
;
A
#
# COMPACT_ATOMS: atom_id res chain seq x y z
N TRP A 1 -9.41 -10.82 12.73
CA TRP A 1 -8.83 -10.60 11.40
C TRP A 1 -9.80 -9.84 10.48
N VAL A 2 -11.00 -10.40 10.25
CA VAL A 2 -12.00 -9.80 9.34
C VAL A 2 -12.41 -8.40 9.78
N ARG A 3 -12.65 -8.18 11.06
CA ARG A 3 -13.01 -6.87 11.60
C ARG A 3 -11.87 -5.87 11.45
N LYS A 4 -10.65 -6.33 11.65
CA LYS A 4 -9.46 -5.49 11.51
C LYS A 4 -9.29 -5.06 10.05
N GLU A 5 -9.41 -5.99 9.11
CA GLU A 5 -9.31 -5.66 7.69
C GLU A 5 -10.41 -4.69 7.26
N PHE A 6 -11.64 -4.92 7.69
CA PHE A 6 -12.76 -4.02 7.40
C PHE A 6 -12.48 -2.60 7.88
N ARG A 7 -12.02 -2.45 9.12
CA ARG A 7 -11.70 -1.13 9.69
C ARG A 7 -10.53 -0.46 8.94
N ASN A 8 -9.51 -1.24 8.60
CA ASN A 8 -8.34 -0.72 7.89
C ASN A 8 -8.74 -0.23 6.49
N LEU A 9 -9.55 -1.00 5.77
CA LEU A 9 -10.03 -0.58 4.46
C LEU A 9 -10.86 0.71 4.55
N LYS A 10 -11.70 0.84 5.56
CA LYS A 10 -12.47 2.08 5.77
C LYS A 10 -11.56 3.28 6.04
N ARG A 11 -10.56 3.11 6.88
CA ARG A 11 -9.58 4.17 7.16
C ARG A 11 -8.84 4.61 5.90
N MET A 12 -8.40 3.64 5.12
CA MET A 12 -7.69 3.91 3.87
C MET A 12 -8.55 4.69 2.88
N ARG A 13 -9.80 4.29 2.71
CA ARG A 13 -10.71 5.01 1.82
C ARG A 13 -11.01 6.42 2.31
N ARG A 14 -11.19 6.62 3.60
CA ARG A 14 -11.38 7.97 4.17
C ARG A 14 -10.17 8.86 3.94
N GLY A 15 -8.97 8.28 3.93
CA GLY A 15 -7.74 9.00 3.63
C GLY A 15 -7.52 9.28 2.16
N GLY A 16 -8.38 8.76 1.29
CA GLY A 16 -8.31 9.00 -0.15
C GLY A 16 -7.56 7.94 -0.94
N LEU A 17 -7.23 6.81 -0.34
CA LEU A 17 -6.53 5.73 -1.04
C LEU A 17 -7.48 4.93 -1.91
N ARG A 18 -6.94 4.43 -3.02
CA ARG A 18 -7.64 3.52 -3.90
C ARG A 18 -7.46 2.09 -3.39
N VAL A 19 -8.46 1.65 -2.62
CA VAL A 19 -8.53 0.31 -2.04
C VAL A 19 -9.94 -0.23 -2.27
N PRO A 20 -10.13 -1.57 -2.27
CA PRO A 20 -11.48 -2.12 -2.38
C PRO A 20 -12.41 -1.58 -1.30
N GLU A 21 -13.59 -1.13 -1.68
CA GLU A 21 -14.56 -0.64 -0.71
C GLU A 21 -15.06 -1.79 0.16
N PRO A 22 -14.93 -1.69 1.49
CA PRO A 22 -15.50 -2.69 2.38
C PRO A 22 -17.00 -2.47 2.49
N LEU A 23 -17.78 -3.50 2.17
CA LEU A 23 -19.24 -3.42 2.11
C LEU A 23 -19.91 -3.98 3.35
N LEU A 24 -19.42 -5.11 3.85
CA LEU A 24 -20.03 -5.80 4.97
C LEU A 24 -19.00 -6.70 5.65
N ASN A 25 -19.02 -6.72 6.99
CA ASN A 25 -18.36 -7.79 7.71
C ASN A 25 -19.38 -8.44 8.65
N GLN A 26 -19.44 -9.76 8.66
CA GLN A 26 -20.33 -10.51 9.54
C GLN A 26 -19.67 -11.83 9.87
N LYS A 27 -19.46 -12.09 11.17
CA LYS A 27 -18.75 -13.28 11.65
C LYS A 27 -17.35 -13.33 11.01
N ASN A 28 -17.08 -14.35 10.21
CA ASN A 28 -15.78 -14.55 9.56
C ASN A 28 -15.83 -14.21 8.06
N VAL A 29 -16.84 -13.43 7.64
CA VAL A 29 -17.02 -13.08 6.23
C VAL A 29 -16.83 -11.58 6.06
N LEU A 30 -15.94 -11.22 5.13
CA LEU A 30 -15.75 -9.85 4.68
C LEU A 30 -16.20 -9.76 3.23
N VAL A 31 -17.16 -8.89 2.97
CA VAL A 31 -17.61 -8.58 1.62
C VAL A 31 -17.02 -7.23 1.24
N MET A 32 -16.32 -7.19 0.13
CA MET A 32 -15.68 -5.98 -0.37
C MET A 32 -15.82 -5.88 -1.88
N GLU A 33 -15.55 -4.69 -2.40
CA GLU A 33 -15.55 -4.43 -3.83
C GLU A 33 -14.58 -5.37 -4.55
N PHE A 34 -15.01 -5.88 -5.70
CA PHE A 34 -14.17 -6.66 -6.60
C PHE A 34 -13.42 -5.71 -7.54
N VAL A 35 -12.12 -5.79 -7.55
CA VAL A 35 -11.28 -5.01 -8.45
C VAL A 35 -10.93 -5.86 -9.67
N GLY A 36 -11.59 -5.55 -10.78
CA GLY A 36 -11.44 -6.32 -12.01
C GLY A 36 -12.51 -5.94 -13.01
N ASP A 37 -12.62 -6.73 -14.07
CA ASP A 37 -13.71 -6.63 -15.03
C ASP A 37 -14.73 -7.75 -14.80
N GLU A 38 -15.69 -7.90 -15.72
CA GLU A 38 -16.76 -8.89 -15.59
C GLU A 38 -16.27 -10.35 -15.57
N GLU A 39 -15.09 -10.62 -16.13
CA GLU A 39 -14.60 -11.97 -16.35
C GLU A 39 -13.41 -12.36 -15.47
N SER A 40 -12.62 -11.38 -15.02
CA SER A 40 -11.38 -11.68 -14.31
C SER A 40 -10.94 -10.58 -13.36
N PRO A 41 -10.18 -10.92 -12.31
CA PRO A 41 -9.57 -9.92 -11.45
C PRO A 41 -8.51 -9.12 -12.21
N SER A 42 -8.28 -7.88 -11.80
CA SER A 42 -7.20 -7.07 -12.33
C SER A 42 -5.85 -7.69 -11.99
N PRO A 43 -4.86 -7.59 -12.89
CA PRO A 43 -3.55 -8.19 -12.64
C PRO A 43 -2.82 -7.48 -11.51
N ARG A 44 -1.92 -8.21 -10.87
CA ARG A 44 -1.00 -7.64 -9.89
C ARG A 44 0.12 -6.91 -10.60
N LEU A 45 0.66 -5.91 -9.93
CA LEU A 45 1.80 -5.15 -10.43
C LEU A 45 2.98 -6.07 -10.81
N LYS A 46 3.18 -7.14 -10.05
CA LYS A 46 4.24 -8.11 -10.34
C LYS A 46 4.09 -8.83 -11.67
N ASP A 47 2.87 -8.91 -12.21
CA ASP A 47 2.55 -9.70 -13.41
C ASP A 47 2.43 -8.85 -14.68
N ILE A 48 2.65 -7.55 -14.60
CA ILE A 48 2.56 -6.65 -15.75
C ILE A 48 3.91 -6.04 -16.09
N GLU A 49 4.06 -5.62 -17.34
CA GLU A 49 5.18 -4.77 -17.73
C GLU A 49 4.87 -3.33 -17.35
N VAL A 50 5.87 -2.65 -16.78
CA VAL A 50 5.75 -1.27 -16.34
C VAL A 50 6.57 -0.40 -17.27
N GLU A 51 5.89 0.48 -18.02
CA GLU A 51 6.56 1.37 -18.99
C GLU A 51 7.29 2.51 -18.30
N ASP A 52 6.73 3.01 -17.18
CA ASP A 52 7.30 4.12 -16.40
C ASP A 52 7.51 3.71 -14.95
N PRO A 53 8.59 2.97 -14.65
CA PRO A 53 8.85 2.56 -13.26
C PRO A 53 9.00 3.71 -12.28
N ALA A 54 9.62 4.83 -12.71
CA ALA A 54 9.78 6.00 -11.86
C ALA A 54 8.44 6.60 -11.48
N GLY A 55 7.52 6.74 -12.43
CA GLY A 55 6.18 7.27 -12.17
C GLY A 55 5.36 6.36 -11.26
N VAL A 56 5.42 5.05 -11.48
CA VAL A 56 4.75 4.07 -10.63
C VAL A 56 5.33 4.11 -9.22
N PHE A 57 6.65 4.17 -9.09
CA PHE A 57 7.30 4.29 -7.79
C PHE A 57 6.82 5.53 -7.04
N GLU A 58 6.79 6.68 -7.70
CA GLU A 58 6.33 7.93 -7.10
C GLU A 58 4.88 7.84 -6.62
N GLU A 59 4.00 7.23 -7.41
CA GLU A 59 2.60 7.04 -7.03
C GLU A 59 2.47 6.13 -5.81
N LEU A 60 3.19 5.01 -5.79
CA LEU A 60 3.15 4.07 -4.67
C LEU A 60 3.75 4.67 -3.40
N LEU A 61 4.83 5.43 -3.53
CA LEU A 61 5.42 6.12 -2.38
C LEU A 61 4.44 7.18 -1.83
N GLY A 62 3.72 7.86 -2.71
CA GLY A 62 2.66 8.79 -2.33
C GLY A 62 1.54 8.09 -1.55
N MET A 63 1.16 6.87 -1.96
CA MET A 63 0.18 6.08 -1.22
C MET A 63 0.67 5.70 0.18
N MET A 64 1.95 5.35 0.32
CA MET A 64 2.54 5.10 1.65
C MET A 64 2.51 6.35 2.52
N ALA A 65 2.79 7.51 1.94
CA ALA A 65 2.72 8.78 2.66
C ALA A 65 1.29 9.06 3.14
N VAL A 66 0.28 8.81 2.31
CA VAL A 66 -1.12 8.95 2.70
C VAL A 66 -1.47 7.97 3.82
N LEU A 67 -1.03 6.72 3.71
CA LEU A 67 -1.24 5.72 4.78
C LEU A 67 -0.70 6.23 6.11
N TRP A 68 0.52 6.73 6.11
CA TRP A 68 1.18 7.20 7.33
C TRP A 68 0.56 8.50 7.84
N GLN A 69 0.45 9.51 6.98
CA GLN A 69 0.08 10.86 7.39
C GLN A 69 -1.42 11.05 7.61
N GLU A 70 -2.26 10.45 6.75
CA GLU A 70 -3.70 10.67 6.76
C GLU A 70 -4.48 9.53 7.41
N CYS A 71 -3.99 8.29 7.31
CA CYS A 71 -4.71 7.11 7.81
C CYS A 71 -4.21 6.62 9.15
N ASP A 72 -3.06 7.09 9.64
CA ASP A 72 -2.40 6.57 10.85
C ASP A 72 -2.11 5.07 10.73
N LEU A 73 -1.69 4.63 9.54
CA LEU A 73 -1.47 3.21 9.26
C LEU A 73 -0.14 2.95 8.55
N VAL A 74 0.39 1.76 8.81
CA VAL A 74 1.43 1.12 8.01
C VAL A 74 0.82 -0.15 7.44
N HIS A 75 0.96 -0.37 6.13
CA HIS A 75 0.37 -1.55 5.49
C HIS A 75 0.93 -2.86 6.04
N ALA A 76 2.24 -2.89 6.27
CA ALA A 76 2.99 -4.02 6.80
C ALA A 76 3.20 -5.19 5.82
N ASP A 77 2.71 -5.05 4.58
CA ASP A 77 2.98 -5.99 3.49
C ASP A 77 2.82 -5.29 2.14
N PHE A 78 3.36 -4.07 2.04
CA PHE A 78 3.27 -3.27 0.83
C PHE A 78 4.30 -3.75 -0.19
N SER A 79 3.83 -4.37 -1.26
CA SER A 79 4.70 -4.96 -2.29
C SER A 79 3.96 -5.06 -3.62
N GLU A 80 4.70 -5.37 -4.70
CA GLU A 80 4.12 -5.61 -6.02
C GLU A 80 3.09 -6.74 -6.05
N TYR A 81 3.07 -7.59 -5.02
CA TYR A 81 2.08 -8.66 -4.88
C TYR A 81 0.72 -8.14 -4.40
N ASN A 82 0.71 -7.03 -3.68
CA ASN A 82 -0.49 -6.46 -3.07
C ASN A 82 -0.93 -5.15 -3.72
N ILE A 83 -0.50 -4.93 -4.96
CA ILE A 83 -0.94 -3.82 -5.80
C ILE A 83 -1.58 -4.40 -7.05
N LEU A 84 -2.80 -3.97 -7.36
CA LEU A 84 -3.48 -4.32 -8.60
C LEU A 84 -3.43 -3.14 -9.56
N SER A 85 -3.37 -3.44 -10.85
CA SER A 85 -3.43 -2.42 -11.90
C SER A 85 -4.73 -2.58 -12.68
N LYS A 86 -5.57 -1.54 -12.67
CA LYS A 86 -6.85 -1.53 -13.39
C LYS A 86 -6.97 -0.23 -14.18
N ASP A 87 -7.01 -0.34 -15.50
CA ASP A 87 -7.21 0.81 -16.39
C ASP A 87 -6.22 1.95 -16.13
N GLY A 88 -4.96 1.61 -15.86
CA GLY A 88 -3.90 2.57 -15.56
C GLY A 88 -3.89 3.07 -14.12
N GLU A 89 -4.81 2.63 -13.28
CA GLU A 89 -4.88 3.00 -11.88
C GLU A 89 -4.36 1.89 -10.97
N LEU A 90 -3.61 2.27 -9.93
CA LEU A 90 -3.07 1.32 -8.97
C LEU A 90 -3.97 1.23 -7.74
N TRP A 91 -4.23 0.00 -7.30
CA TRP A 91 -5.09 -0.31 -6.17
C TRP A 91 -4.30 -1.08 -5.12
N VAL A 92 -4.35 -0.63 -3.87
CA VAL A 92 -3.76 -1.35 -2.76
C VAL A 92 -4.75 -2.38 -2.25
N ILE A 93 -4.30 -3.60 -2.03
CA ILE A 93 -5.12 -4.68 -1.50
C ILE A 93 -4.48 -5.30 -0.27
N ASP A 94 -5.21 -6.20 0.39
CA ASP A 94 -4.74 -7.00 1.53
C ASP A 94 -4.38 -6.12 2.74
N ALA A 95 -5.37 -5.45 3.29
CA ALA A 95 -5.22 -4.53 4.41
C ALA A 95 -5.24 -5.19 5.79
N GLY A 96 -5.36 -6.51 5.85
CA GLY A 96 -5.53 -7.22 7.12
C GLY A 96 -4.35 -7.13 8.06
N GLN A 97 -3.14 -6.91 7.54
CA GLN A 97 -1.91 -6.84 8.33
C GLN A 97 -1.55 -5.42 8.75
N ALA A 98 -2.26 -4.41 8.24
CA ALA A 98 -1.95 -3.01 8.53
C ALA A 98 -2.09 -2.71 10.02
N VAL A 99 -1.16 -1.90 10.54
CA VAL A 99 -1.12 -1.53 11.95
C VAL A 99 -1.10 -0.01 12.10
N VAL A 100 -1.56 0.48 13.25
CA VAL A 100 -1.48 1.91 13.58
C VAL A 100 -0.05 2.32 13.91
N GLN A 101 0.25 3.62 13.80
CA GLN A 101 1.61 4.13 14.05
C GLN A 101 2.13 3.82 15.46
N ARG A 102 1.27 3.78 16.46
CA ARG A 102 1.65 3.48 17.84
C ARG A 102 1.95 2.00 18.09
N HIS A 103 1.69 1.13 17.11
CA HIS A 103 2.05 -0.28 17.25
C HIS A 103 3.57 -0.41 17.45
N PRO A 104 4.03 -1.28 18.39
CA PRO A 104 5.46 -1.39 18.69
C PRO A 104 6.36 -1.67 17.50
N SER A 105 5.85 -2.36 16.50
CA SER A 105 6.62 -2.74 15.29
C SER A 105 6.31 -1.85 14.08
N ALA A 106 5.54 -0.77 14.25
CA ALA A 106 5.11 0.05 13.11
C ALA A 106 6.28 0.60 12.30
N ARG A 107 7.30 1.12 12.97
CA ARG A 107 8.48 1.69 12.29
C ARG A 107 9.26 0.64 11.52
N GLU A 108 9.44 -0.53 12.13
CA GLU A 108 10.11 -1.65 11.48
C GLU A 108 9.34 -2.08 10.24
N PHE A 109 8.03 -2.19 10.33
CA PHE A 109 7.17 -2.53 9.19
C PHE A 109 7.24 -1.47 8.09
N LEU A 110 7.26 -0.20 8.46
CA LEU A 110 7.37 0.89 7.49
C LEU A 110 8.70 0.84 6.74
N VAL A 111 9.80 0.66 7.46
CA VAL A 111 11.12 0.53 6.83
C VAL A 111 11.14 -0.66 5.86
N ARG A 112 10.56 -1.77 6.27
CA ARG A 112 10.47 -2.95 5.42
C ARG A 112 9.63 -2.69 4.16
N ASP A 113 8.48 -2.05 4.31
CA ASP A 113 7.61 -1.72 3.18
C ASP A 113 8.31 -0.78 2.19
N VAL A 114 8.96 0.27 2.68
CA VAL A 114 9.71 1.21 1.84
C VAL A 114 10.89 0.50 1.17
N THR A 115 11.61 -0.35 1.90
CA THR A 115 12.74 -1.09 1.36
C THR A 115 12.32 -1.99 0.20
N ARG A 116 11.20 -2.71 0.36
CA ARG A 116 10.67 -3.58 -0.71
C ARG A 116 10.27 -2.78 -1.95
N LEU A 117 9.65 -1.64 -1.75
CA LEU A 117 9.29 -0.77 -2.87
C LEU A 117 10.53 -0.26 -3.61
N CYS A 118 11.55 0.17 -2.88
CA CYS A 118 12.81 0.62 -3.48
C CYS A 118 13.53 -0.52 -4.23
N GLU A 119 13.52 -1.72 -3.69
CA GLU A 119 14.09 -2.89 -4.36
C GLU A 119 13.37 -3.20 -5.66
N TRP A 120 12.04 -3.14 -5.66
CA TRP A 120 11.24 -3.30 -6.87
C TRP A 120 11.62 -2.25 -7.93
N ALA A 121 11.69 -0.99 -7.51
CA ALA A 121 12.04 0.11 -8.42
C ALA A 121 13.43 -0.08 -9.03
N ARG A 122 14.41 -0.47 -8.23
CA ARG A 122 15.77 -0.73 -8.69
C ARG A 122 15.82 -1.87 -9.71
N ARG A 123 15.08 -2.95 -9.47
CA ARG A 123 14.98 -4.05 -10.42
C ARG A 123 14.39 -3.61 -11.75
N LYS A 124 13.57 -2.58 -11.75
CA LYS A 124 12.95 -2.00 -12.95
C LYS A 124 13.78 -0.88 -13.58
N GLY A 125 14.96 -0.60 -13.03
CA GLY A 125 15.87 0.40 -13.58
C GLY A 125 15.75 1.81 -12.99
N HIS A 126 14.93 1.99 -11.95
CA HIS A 126 14.79 3.27 -11.26
C HIS A 126 15.63 3.25 -9.98
N ASP A 127 16.55 4.20 -9.88
CA ASP A 127 17.49 4.29 -8.75
C ASP A 127 16.81 4.98 -7.56
N ALA A 128 16.16 4.17 -6.72
CA ALA A 128 15.45 4.63 -5.53
C ALA A 128 16.28 4.37 -4.26
N GLU A 129 16.31 5.34 -3.36
CA GLU A 129 17.02 5.23 -2.08
C GLU A 129 16.04 5.16 -0.91
N VAL A 130 16.29 4.23 0.00
CA VAL A 130 15.41 3.97 1.14
C VAL A 130 15.32 5.18 2.07
N ALA A 131 16.47 5.80 2.41
CA ALA A 131 16.49 6.94 3.33
C ALA A 131 15.69 8.12 2.81
N ASP A 132 15.89 8.50 1.55
CA ASP A 132 15.16 9.60 0.93
C ASP A 132 13.65 9.30 0.85
N SER A 133 13.31 8.06 0.52
CA SER A 133 11.93 7.61 0.44
C SER A 133 11.23 7.65 1.80
N LEU A 134 11.91 7.23 2.86
CA LEU A 134 11.37 7.31 4.22
C LEU A 134 11.10 8.74 4.65
N VAL A 135 12.01 9.67 4.35
CA VAL A 135 11.80 11.09 4.65
C VAL A 135 10.51 11.60 4.01
N ARG A 136 10.30 11.23 2.74
CA ARG A 136 9.11 11.67 2.00
C ARG A 136 7.83 11.09 2.59
N VAL A 137 7.84 9.82 3.01
CA VAL A 137 6.68 9.20 3.65
C VAL A 137 6.36 9.84 4.99
N LEU A 138 7.38 10.14 5.78
CA LEU A 138 7.23 10.74 7.11
C LEU A 138 6.93 12.24 7.07
N ASP A 139 7.14 12.89 5.92
CA ASP A 139 7.00 14.34 5.74
C ASP A 139 7.83 15.11 6.77
N GLY A 140 9.12 14.77 6.84
CA GLY A 140 10.04 15.42 7.75
C GLY A 140 11.38 14.68 7.83
N PRO A 141 12.29 15.13 8.67
CA PRO A 141 13.56 14.45 8.85
C PRO A 141 13.33 13.04 9.41
N LEU A 142 14.24 12.12 9.07
CA LEU A 142 14.21 10.79 9.65
C LEU A 142 14.30 10.89 11.17
N PRO A 143 13.47 10.11 11.91
CA PRO A 143 13.66 10.04 13.34
C PRO A 143 15.03 9.44 13.65
N GLU A 144 15.68 9.95 14.68
CA GLU A 144 16.91 9.37 15.18
C GLU A 144 16.60 7.97 15.71
N LEU A 145 17.38 7.00 15.26
CA LEU A 145 17.20 5.62 15.68
C LEU A 145 17.99 5.35 16.96
#